data_892502e7b042fe6a4ff270a9797146cc
#
_entry.id   892502e7b042fe6a4ff270a9797146cc
#
_cell.length_a   1.000
_cell.length_b   1.000
_cell.length_c   1.000
_cell.angle_alpha   90.00
_cell.angle_beta   90.00
_cell.angle_gamma   90.00
#
_symmetry.space_group_name_H-M   'P 1'
#
loop_
_entity.id
_entity.type
_entity.pdbx_description
1 polymer ?
#
loop_
_entity_poly.entity_id
_entity_poly.type
_entity_poly.pdbx_seq_one_letter_code
_entity_poly.pdbx_strand_id
1 'polypeptide(L)'
;LFIDSQVVKWNVDAAIKFYGGDNKSKYVVDRIDVQYQPGHINASQSETKTADGKWLMVGCKFSKDRFLPVGPLHPENEQLIDITGDKMVMVSEHPVRSEPHDFIILKRDLIRTKQVYSLDEFPLAVKDPKETGVFREGKKVTVKITSQAPAFSPREFKLKVGDEVTIILTNLDKVEDLTHGFAIPKYNVNFIVNPQETKSVTFKADKPGVYWCYCTHFCHALHM
;
A
#
# COMPACT_ATOMS: atom_id res chain seq x y z
N LEU A 1 15.80 -0.54 -30.56
CA LEU A 1 14.91 0.30 -31.36
C LEU A 1 13.48 0.07 -30.91
N PHE A 2 12.86 1.05 -30.30
CA PHE A 2 11.50 0.97 -29.76
C PHE A 2 10.57 1.60 -30.77
N ILE A 3 10.16 0.82 -31.78
CA ILE A 3 9.53 1.41 -32.96
C ILE A 3 8.03 1.53 -32.80
N ASP A 4 7.34 0.58 -32.16
CA ASP A 4 5.89 0.59 -32.00
C ASP A 4 5.49 0.12 -30.61
N SER A 5 5.28 1.04 -29.70
CA SER A 5 4.76 0.76 -28.37
C SER A 5 3.24 0.90 -28.40
N GLN A 6 2.55 -0.22 -28.27
CA GLN A 6 1.09 -0.28 -28.33
C GLN A 6 0.51 -1.17 -27.24
N VAL A 7 -0.67 -0.81 -26.77
CA VAL A 7 -1.56 -1.72 -26.06
C VAL A 7 -2.58 -2.27 -27.09
N VAL A 8 -2.80 -3.57 -27.05
CA VAL A 8 -3.69 -4.28 -27.98
C VAL A 8 -4.85 -4.90 -27.22
N LYS A 9 -6.07 -4.58 -27.61
CA LYS A 9 -7.28 -5.19 -27.06
C LYS A 9 -7.71 -6.36 -27.92
N TRP A 10 -7.93 -7.50 -27.29
CA TRP A 10 -8.31 -8.75 -27.98
C TRP A 10 -9.69 -9.22 -27.51
N ASN A 11 -10.43 -9.82 -28.44
CA ASN A 11 -11.53 -10.71 -28.11
C ASN A 11 -10.97 -12.11 -27.87
N VAL A 12 -11.07 -12.59 -26.63
CA VAL A 12 -10.44 -13.85 -26.21
C VAL A 12 -11.06 -15.05 -26.91
N ASP A 13 -12.39 -15.10 -27.05
CA ASP A 13 -13.07 -16.23 -27.70
C ASP A 13 -12.72 -16.31 -29.18
N ALA A 14 -12.67 -15.16 -29.85
CA ALA A 14 -12.22 -15.09 -31.22
C ALA A 14 -10.74 -15.42 -31.36
N ALA A 15 -9.90 -15.02 -30.41
CA ALA A 15 -8.48 -15.36 -30.39
C ALA A 15 -8.25 -16.87 -30.24
N ILE A 16 -8.98 -17.54 -29.37
CA ILE A 16 -8.93 -19.00 -29.21
C ILE A 16 -9.30 -19.70 -30.52
N LYS A 17 -10.31 -19.21 -31.20
CA LYS A 17 -10.80 -19.82 -32.45
C LYS A 17 -9.92 -19.54 -33.66
N PHE A 18 -9.32 -18.37 -33.77
CA PHE A 18 -8.66 -17.88 -34.98
C PHE A 18 -7.17 -17.54 -34.79
N TYR A 19 -6.59 -17.90 -33.67
CA TYR A 19 -5.19 -17.56 -33.37
C TYR A 19 -4.23 -18.09 -34.45
N GLY A 20 -3.32 -17.23 -34.85
CA GLY A 20 -2.25 -17.54 -35.82
C GLY A 20 -2.50 -17.05 -37.25
N GLY A 21 -1.43 -16.99 -38.02
CA GLY A 21 -1.46 -16.54 -39.43
C GLY A 21 -2.02 -15.14 -39.62
N ASP A 22 -2.77 -14.95 -40.70
CA ASP A 22 -3.37 -13.65 -41.07
C ASP A 22 -4.71 -13.37 -40.39
N ASN A 23 -5.07 -14.13 -39.38
CA ASN A 23 -6.37 -14.03 -38.72
C ASN A 23 -6.47 -12.89 -37.69
N LYS A 24 -5.44 -12.05 -37.52
CA LYS A 24 -5.38 -10.97 -36.49
C LYS A 24 -6.60 -10.04 -36.56
N SER A 25 -7.10 -9.73 -37.74
CA SER A 25 -8.30 -8.91 -37.93
C SER A 25 -9.58 -9.51 -37.34
N LYS A 26 -9.59 -10.80 -37.04
CA LYS A 26 -10.75 -11.50 -36.48
C LYS A 26 -10.82 -11.44 -34.95
N TYR A 27 -9.69 -11.19 -34.28
CA TYR A 27 -9.63 -11.20 -32.81
C TYR A 27 -9.04 -9.92 -32.19
N VAL A 28 -8.32 -9.10 -32.94
CA VAL A 28 -7.86 -7.79 -32.46
C VAL A 28 -9.03 -6.80 -32.55
N VAL A 29 -9.45 -6.29 -31.40
CA VAL A 29 -10.57 -5.34 -31.31
C VAL A 29 -10.06 -3.93 -31.54
N ASP A 30 -8.97 -3.57 -30.90
CA ASP A 30 -8.40 -2.22 -30.97
C ASP A 30 -6.91 -2.17 -30.65
N ARG A 31 -6.27 -1.07 -31.01
CA ARG A 31 -4.88 -0.75 -30.69
C ARG A 31 -4.76 0.71 -30.31
N ILE A 32 -3.99 1.00 -29.28
CA ILE A 32 -3.68 2.35 -28.87
C ILE A 32 -2.17 2.51 -28.70
N ASP A 33 -1.63 3.58 -29.27
CA ASP A 33 -0.24 3.92 -29.10
C ASP A 33 0.03 4.42 -27.68
N VAL A 34 1.10 3.93 -27.09
CA VAL A 34 1.60 4.36 -25.77
C VAL A 34 3.02 4.90 -25.89
N GLN A 35 3.55 5.43 -24.82
CA GLN A 35 4.92 5.91 -24.76
C GLN A 35 5.92 4.74 -24.91
N TYR A 36 7.21 5.07 -25.05
CA TYR A 36 8.22 4.06 -25.34
C TYR A 36 8.48 3.11 -24.16
N GLN A 37 8.83 1.89 -24.54
CA GLN A 37 9.18 0.81 -23.62
C GLN A 37 8.14 0.63 -22.51
N PRO A 38 6.88 0.28 -22.87
CA PRO A 38 5.90 -0.11 -21.88
C PRO A 38 6.44 -1.27 -21.07
N GLY A 39 6.48 -1.10 -19.76
CA GLY A 39 6.93 -2.11 -18.82
C GLY A 39 5.73 -2.86 -18.25
N HIS A 40 5.27 -2.41 -17.11
CA HIS A 40 4.10 -3.00 -16.47
C HIS A 40 2.79 -2.42 -16.99
N ILE A 41 1.78 -3.28 -17.03
CA ILE A 41 0.41 -2.93 -17.35
C ILE A 41 -0.50 -3.56 -16.29
N ASN A 42 -1.40 -2.77 -15.72
CA ASN A 42 -2.33 -3.27 -14.72
C ASN A 42 -3.76 -2.78 -14.98
N ALA A 43 -4.73 -3.68 -14.79
CA ALA A 43 -6.13 -3.37 -14.93
C ALA A 43 -6.69 -2.87 -13.60
N SER A 44 -7.70 -2.00 -13.65
CA SER A 44 -8.41 -1.57 -12.45
C SER A 44 -9.00 -2.76 -11.70
N GLN A 45 -8.76 -2.79 -10.40
CA GLN A 45 -9.15 -3.86 -9.47
C GLN A 45 -8.59 -5.26 -9.83
N SER A 46 -7.46 -5.34 -10.54
CA SER A 46 -6.84 -6.62 -10.91
C SER A 46 -6.40 -7.45 -9.71
N GLU A 47 -6.10 -6.83 -8.56
CA GLU A 47 -5.75 -7.52 -7.30
C GLU A 47 -6.96 -8.02 -6.52
N THR A 48 -8.17 -7.72 -6.99
CA THR A 48 -9.41 -8.30 -6.47
C THR A 48 -9.78 -9.56 -7.25
N LYS A 49 -10.79 -10.29 -6.79
CA LYS A 49 -11.27 -11.49 -7.49
C LYS A 49 -11.69 -11.24 -8.93
N THR A 50 -12.08 -10.00 -9.24
CA THR A 50 -12.62 -9.65 -10.56
C THR A 50 -12.20 -8.23 -10.90
N ALA A 51 -11.37 -8.08 -11.91
CA ALA A 51 -11.09 -6.78 -12.53
C ALA A 51 -12.40 -6.20 -13.07
N ASP A 52 -12.56 -4.87 -12.97
CA ASP A 52 -13.82 -4.23 -13.39
C ASP A 52 -13.89 -3.92 -14.89
N GLY A 53 -12.81 -4.15 -15.62
CA GLY A 53 -12.76 -3.97 -17.07
C GLY A 53 -12.89 -2.52 -17.54
N LYS A 54 -12.59 -1.53 -16.68
CA LYS A 54 -12.79 -0.12 -17.00
C LYS A 54 -11.53 0.61 -17.38
N TRP A 55 -10.44 0.36 -16.67
CA TRP A 55 -9.22 1.13 -16.79
C TRP A 55 -8.00 0.22 -16.91
N LEU A 56 -7.05 0.67 -17.72
CA LEU A 56 -5.68 0.16 -17.72
C LEU A 56 -4.72 1.29 -17.35
N MET A 57 -3.73 0.98 -16.55
CA MET A 57 -2.56 1.82 -16.36
C MET A 57 -1.34 1.16 -16.99
N VAL A 58 -0.58 1.95 -17.74
CA VAL A 58 0.61 1.49 -18.46
C VAL A 58 1.79 2.35 -18.03
N GLY A 59 2.78 1.74 -17.41
CA GLY A 59 4.04 2.40 -17.10
C GLY A 59 5.01 2.32 -18.26
N CYS A 60 5.46 3.46 -18.74
CA CYS A 60 6.41 3.58 -19.83
C CYS A 60 7.73 4.17 -19.35
N LYS A 61 8.85 3.57 -19.75
CA LYS A 61 10.19 4.00 -19.30
C LYS A 61 10.70 5.25 -20.03
N PHE A 62 10.10 5.60 -21.15
CA PHE A 62 10.49 6.78 -21.92
C PHE A 62 9.27 7.47 -22.52
N SER A 63 9.26 8.79 -22.44
CA SER A 63 8.26 9.62 -23.13
C SER A 63 8.75 10.00 -24.53
N LYS A 64 7.89 9.85 -25.54
CA LYS A 64 8.18 10.23 -26.93
C LYS A 64 8.47 11.73 -27.06
N ASP A 65 7.75 12.54 -26.31
CA ASP A 65 7.79 14.00 -26.44
C ASP A 65 8.87 14.66 -25.57
N ARG A 66 9.40 13.92 -24.59
CA ARG A 66 10.32 14.45 -23.58
C ARG A 66 11.64 13.72 -23.55
N PHE A 67 11.95 12.99 -24.60
CA PHE A 67 13.21 12.29 -24.71
C PHE A 67 14.36 13.29 -24.89
N LEU A 68 15.09 13.50 -23.81
CA LEU A 68 16.38 14.19 -23.86
C LEU A 68 17.46 13.11 -23.88
N PRO A 69 18.27 13.02 -24.95
CA PRO A 69 19.26 11.97 -25.10
C PRO A 69 20.47 12.13 -24.16
N VAL A 70 20.41 13.06 -23.21
CA VAL A 70 21.54 13.42 -22.36
C VAL A 70 21.12 13.46 -20.89
N GLY A 71 21.65 12.53 -20.10
CA GLY A 71 21.52 12.52 -18.64
C GLY A 71 20.88 11.28 -18.05
N PRO A 72 21.05 11.06 -16.74
CA PRO A 72 20.53 9.87 -16.06
C PRO A 72 19.03 9.91 -15.76
N LEU A 73 18.35 11.00 -16.10
CA LEU A 73 16.92 11.17 -15.83
C LEU A 73 16.16 11.12 -17.15
N HIS A 74 15.64 9.95 -17.47
CA HIS A 74 14.66 9.79 -18.53
C HIS A 74 13.30 10.21 -18.00
N PRO A 75 12.53 11.04 -18.72
CA PRO A 75 11.15 11.32 -18.35
C PRO A 75 10.33 10.06 -18.55
N GLU A 76 10.00 9.44 -17.48
CA GLU A 76 9.16 8.27 -17.38
C GLU A 76 7.70 8.70 -17.24
N ASN A 77 6.78 7.81 -17.58
CA ASN A 77 5.41 8.20 -17.80
C ASN A 77 4.47 7.07 -17.45
N GLU A 78 3.37 7.41 -16.80
CA GLU A 78 2.23 6.55 -16.57
C GLU A 78 1.04 7.04 -17.39
N GLN A 79 0.42 6.13 -18.11
CA GLN A 79 -0.70 6.43 -18.98
C GLN A 79 -1.95 5.67 -18.54
N LEU A 80 -3.04 6.42 -18.34
CA LEU A 80 -4.35 5.86 -17.99
C LEU A 80 -5.20 5.75 -19.26
N ILE A 81 -5.71 4.55 -19.50
CA ILE A 81 -6.48 4.20 -20.70
C ILE A 81 -7.86 3.71 -20.27
N ASP A 82 -8.91 4.31 -20.84
CA ASP A 82 -10.28 3.79 -20.74
C ASP A 82 -10.45 2.64 -21.73
N ILE A 83 -10.90 1.49 -21.22
CA ILE A 83 -11.12 0.27 -22.00
C ILE A 83 -12.58 -0.19 -21.99
N THR A 84 -13.51 0.66 -21.55
CA THR A 84 -14.94 0.31 -21.42
C THR A 84 -15.62 0.08 -22.76
N GLY A 85 -15.23 0.84 -23.80
CA GLY A 85 -15.78 0.71 -25.16
C GLY A 85 -14.98 -0.22 -26.06
N ASP A 86 -15.42 -0.45 -27.28
CA ASP A 86 -14.66 -1.18 -28.30
C ASP A 86 -13.34 -0.48 -28.62
N LYS A 87 -13.36 0.85 -28.63
CA LYS A 87 -12.19 1.69 -28.77
C LYS A 87 -11.60 2.02 -27.41
N MET A 88 -10.29 1.92 -27.31
CA MET A 88 -9.53 2.38 -26.15
C MET A 88 -9.26 3.88 -26.28
N VAL A 89 -9.34 4.60 -25.16
CA VAL A 89 -9.14 6.05 -25.14
C VAL A 89 -8.07 6.41 -24.11
N MET A 90 -7.05 7.15 -24.53
CA MET A 90 -6.08 7.75 -23.62
C MET A 90 -6.77 8.84 -22.79
N VAL A 91 -6.85 8.66 -21.48
CA VAL A 91 -7.56 9.58 -20.58
C VAL A 91 -6.59 10.60 -19.99
N SER A 92 -5.45 10.13 -19.55
CA SER A 92 -4.44 11.00 -18.94
C SER A 92 -3.05 10.40 -19.04
N GLU A 93 -2.07 11.27 -18.94
CA GLU A 93 -0.66 10.97 -18.95
C GLU A 93 0.01 11.73 -17.82
N HIS A 94 0.77 11.01 -17.00
CA HIS A 94 1.42 11.55 -15.82
C HIS A 94 2.92 11.31 -15.88
N PRO A 95 3.75 12.35 -15.94
CA PRO A 95 5.19 12.19 -15.79
C PRO A 95 5.49 11.72 -14.35
N VAL A 96 6.25 10.66 -14.25
CA VAL A 96 6.69 10.10 -12.97
C VAL A 96 8.22 10.09 -12.89
N ARG A 97 8.76 9.84 -11.72
CA ARG A 97 10.20 9.69 -11.54
C ARG A 97 10.59 8.23 -11.62
N SER A 98 11.83 8.04 -12.03
CA SER A 98 12.58 6.83 -12.30
C SER A 98 11.87 5.48 -12.11
N GLU A 99 11.71 4.80 -13.23
CA GLU A 99 11.27 3.41 -13.37
C GLU A 99 9.98 3.06 -12.63
N PRO A 100 8.80 3.58 -13.06
CA PRO A 100 7.55 3.09 -12.54
C PRO A 100 7.50 1.58 -12.79
N HIS A 101 7.60 0.82 -11.71
CA HIS A 101 7.76 -0.62 -11.82
C HIS A 101 6.44 -1.35 -11.67
N ASP A 102 5.59 -0.87 -10.80
CA ASP A 102 4.29 -1.47 -10.58
C ASP A 102 3.27 -0.44 -10.05
N PHE A 103 2.00 -0.69 -10.28
CA PHE A 103 0.91 0.16 -9.85
C PHE A 103 -0.37 -0.64 -9.71
N ILE A 104 -1.27 -0.11 -8.91
CA ILE A 104 -2.56 -0.70 -8.60
C ILE A 104 -3.64 0.37 -8.71
N ILE A 105 -4.76 0.02 -9.36
CA ILE A 105 -5.94 0.88 -9.43
C ILE A 105 -7.06 0.22 -8.65
N LEU A 106 -7.35 0.76 -7.48
CA LEU A 106 -8.41 0.27 -6.61
C LEU A 106 -9.57 1.27 -6.54
N LYS A 107 -10.77 0.78 -6.28
CA LYS A 107 -11.88 1.65 -5.91
C LYS A 107 -11.54 2.39 -4.61
N ARG A 108 -11.94 3.64 -4.53
CA ARG A 108 -11.70 4.47 -3.35
C ARG A 108 -12.28 3.88 -2.06
N ASP A 109 -13.42 3.23 -2.15
CA ASP A 109 -14.06 2.55 -1.03
C ASP A 109 -13.33 1.27 -0.58
N LEU A 110 -12.51 0.67 -1.46
CA LEU A 110 -11.66 -0.48 -1.10
C LEU A 110 -10.37 -0.07 -0.41
N ILE A 111 -9.84 1.12 -0.74
CA ILE A 111 -8.60 1.65 -0.15
C ILE A 111 -8.86 2.61 0.99
N ARG A 112 -10.07 3.18 1.03
CA ARG A 112 -10.52 4.01 2.13
C ARG A 112 -10.91 3.08 3.26
N THR A 113 -10.00 2.83 4.15
CA THR A 113 -10.39 2.49 5.50
C THR A 113 -11.22 3.67 6.00
N LYS A 114 -12.55 3.50 5.98
CA LYS A 114 -13.47 4.48 6.54
C LYS A 114 -13.26 4.46 8.06
N GLN A 115 -12.38 5.33 8.53
CA GLN A 115 -12.06 5.26 9.93
C GLN A 115 -11.94 6.66 10.50
N VAL A 116 -13.11 7.11 10.89
CA VAL A 116 -13.23 8.10 11.95
C VAL A 116 -13.64 7.30 13.18
N TYR A 117 -12.65 6.72 13.86
CA TYR A 117 -12.88 6.15 15.18
C TYR A 117 -12.99 7.25 16.23
N SER A 118 -13.68 6.93 17.30
CA SER A 118 -13.62 7.71 18.54
C SER A 118 -12.95 6.86 19.62
N LEU A 119 -12.01 7.43 20.37
CA LEU A 119 -11.40 6.73 21.49
C LEU A 119 -12.44 6.26 22.51
N ASP A 120 -13.61 6.86 22.55
CA ASP A 120 -14.72 6.47 23.43
C ASP A 120 -15.33 5.09 23.06
N GLU A 121 -15.10 4.63 21.84
CA GLU A 121 -15.54 3.30 21.38
C GLU A 121 -14.64 2.18 21.92
N PHE A 122 -13.46 2.52 22.46
CA PHE A 122 -12.45 1.57 22.92
C PHE A 122 -12.28 1.61 24.44
N PRO A 123 -12.80 0.65 25.19
CA PRO A 123 -12.70 0.65 26.67
C PRO A 123 -11.27 0.65 27.21
N LEU A 124 -10.31 0.16 26.41
CA LEU A 124 -8.89 0.07 26.77
C LEU A 124 -8.09 1.27 26.28
N ALA A 125 -8.71 2.26 25.64
CA ALA A 125 -8.01 3.41 25.09
C ALA A 125 -7.27 4.21 26.15
N VAL A 126 -6.02 4.50 25.86
CA VAL A 126 -5.18 5.41 26.65
C VAL A 126 -5.36 6.80 26.05
N LYS A 127 -6.06 7.67 26.75
CA LYS A 127 -6.43 9.01 26.27
C LYS A 127 -5.40 10.08 26.61
N ASP A 128 -4.64 9.87 27.68
CA ASP A 128 -3.56 10.76 28.10
C ASP A 128 -2.22 10.01 28.03
N PRO A 129 -1.18 10.58 27.38
CA PRO A 129 0.17 10.01 27.40
C PRO A 129 0.73 9.75 28.80
N LYS A 130 0.23 10.44 29.82
CA LYS A 130 0.63 10.21 31.23
C LYS A 130 0.14 8.87 31.78
N GLU A 131 -0.86 8.26 31.17
CA GLU A 131 -1.40 6.94 31.57
C GLU A 131 -0.63 5.78 30.92
N THR A 132 0.41 6.07 30.15
CA THR A 132 1.26 5.06 29.52
C THR A 132 2.22 4.45 30.53
N GLY A 133 2.68 3.24 30.25
CA GLY A 133 3.67 2.57 31.08
C GLY A 133 3.49 1.06 31.17
N VAL A 134 4.20 0.47 32.13
CA VAL A 134 4.19 -0.97 32.38
C VAL A 134 3.47 -1.25 33.70
N PHE A 135 2.40 -2.01 33.60
CA PHE A 135 1.55 -2.41 34.74
C PHE A 135 1.69 -3.90 34.93
N ARG A 136 2.03 -4.32 36.16
CA ARG A 136 2.40 -5.71 36.45
C ARG A 136 1.55 -6.30 37.57
N GLU A 137 0.97 -7.46 37.29
CA GLU A 137 0.29 -8.32 38.26
C GLU A 137 0.89 -9.72 38.19
N GLY A 138 1.88 -9.97 39.03
CA GLY A 138 2.65 -11.21 38.98
C GLY A 138 3.38 -11.37 37.64
N LYS A 139 3.03 -12.40 36.87
CA LYS A 139 3.58 -12.65 35.52
C LYS A 139 2.76 -11.99 34.41
N LYS A 140 1.55 -11.51 34.70
CA LYS A 140 0.74 -10.76 33.74
C LYS A 140 1.21 -9.31 33.70
N VAL A 141 1.53 -8.82 32.51
CA VAL A 141 2.07 -7.49 32.30
C VAL A 141 1.29 -6.79 31.21
N THR A 142 0.73 -5.65 31.54
CA THR A 142 0.10 -4.77 30.56
C THR A 142 1.03 -3.61 30.24
N VAL A 143 1.37 -3.43 28.99
CA VAL A 143 2.14 -2.29 28.49
C VAL A 143 1.19 -1.37 27.73
N LYS A 144 0.93 -0.21 28.29
CA LYS A 144 0.10 0.83 27.67
C LYS A 144 0.97 1.80 26.89
N ILE A 145 0.74 1.90 25.59
CA ILE A 145 1.52 2.73 24.66
C ILE A 145 0.55 3.65 23.92
N THR A 146 0.95 4.89 23.74
CA THR A 146 0.30 5.80 22.79
C THR A 146 1.21 6.05 21.59
N SER A 147 0.61 6.23 20.44
CA SER A 147 1.25 6.71 19.22
C SER A 147 0.69 8.07 18.86
N GLN A 148 1.56 9.01 18.64
CA GLN A 148 1.25 10.32 18.09
C GLN A 148 2.49 10.78 17.32
N ALA A 149 2.35 11.00 16.02
CA ALA A 149 3.49 11.32 15.17
C ALA A 149 4.31 12.49 15.77
N PRO A 150 5.63 12.38 15.88
CA PRO A 150 6.51 11.32 15.37
C PRO A 150 7.00 10.32 16.45
N ALA A 151 6.23 9.99 17.47
CA ALA A 151 6.73 9.18 18.56
C ALA A 151 5.74 8.19 19.16
N PHE A 152 6.26 7.09 19.67
CA PHE A 152 5.58 6.26 20.67
C PHE A 152 5.89 6.75 22.09
N SER A 153 4.92 6.62 22.99
CA SER A 153 5.11 6.86 24.42
C SER A 153 4.63 5.66 25.24
N PRO A 154 5.44 5.04 26.10
CA PRO A 154 6.86 5.31 26.29
C PRO A 154 7.73 4.81 25.12
N ARG A 155 8.94 5.36 24.97
CA ARG A 155 9.89 4.95 23.93
C ARG A 155 10.63 3.65 24.27
N GLU A 156 10.66 3.29 25.54
CA GLU A 156 11.25 2.04 26.00
C GLU A 156 10.45 1.46 27.17
N PHE A 157 10.46 0.15 27.29
CA PHE A 157 9.88 -0.56 28.43
C PHE A 157 10.67 -1.84 28.72
N LYS A 158 10.61 -2.28 29.97
CA LYS A 158 11.35 -3.45 30.44
C LYS A 158 10.40 -4.56 30.89
N LEU A 159 10.67 -5.77 30.43
CA LEU A 159 9.95 -7.00 30.75
C LEU A 159 10.88 -8.01 31.40
N LYS A 160 10.30 -9.02 32.03
CA LYS A 160 11.07 -10.17 32.57
C LYS A 160 10.79 -11.41 31.71
N VAL A 161 11.79 -12.28 31.60
CA VAL A 161 11.57 -13.56 30.93
C VAL A 161 10.50 -14.35 31.67
N GLY A 162 9.54 -14.84 30.91
CA GLY A 162 8.37 -15.58 31.42
C GLY A 162 7.13 -14.72 31.63
N ASP A 163 7.19 -13.40 31.40
CA ASP A 163 6.01 -12.54 31.43
C ASP A 163 5.02 -12.89 30.32
N GLU A 164 3.74 -12.87 30.64
CA GLU A 164 2.63 -12.83 29.69
C GLU A 164 2.26 -11.37 29.45
N VAL A 165 2.62 -10.86 28.30
CA VAL A 165 2.60 -9.43 28.00
C VAL A 165 1.43 -9.09 27.09
N THR A 166 0.58 -8.19 27.54
CA THR A 166 -0.43 -7.56 26.69
C THR A 166 -0.01 -6.12 26.39
N ILE A 167 0.27 -5.85 25.13
CA ILE A 167 0.47 -4.47 24.65
C ILE A 167 -0.89 -3.90 24.27
N ILE A 168 -1.19 -2.73 24.78
CA ILE A 168 -2.33 -1.89 24.40
C ILE A 168 -1.76 -0.65 23.73
N LEU A 169 -2.03 -0.49 22.44
CA LEU A 169 -1.58 0.67 21.66
C LEU A 169 -2.77 1.52 21.24
N THR A 170 -2.73 2.79 21.59
CA THR A 170 -3.72 3.79 21.20
C THR A 170 -3.09 4.82 20.27
N ASN A 171 -3.70 5.04 19.11
CA ASN A 171 -3.31 6.10 18.19
C ASN A 171 -4.08 7.39 18.55
N LEU A 172 -3.36 8.43 19.02
CA LEU A 172 -3.93 9.70 19.42
C LEU A 172 -4.07 10.70 18.26
N ASP A 173 -3.50 10.39 17.09
CA ASP A 173 -3.63 11.27 15.93
C ASP A 173 -5.08 11.35 15.47
N LYS A 174 -5.46 12.56 14.99
CA LYS A 174 -6.80 12.85 14.49
C LYS A 174 -6.84 13.07 12.98
N VAL A 175 -5.68 13.02 12.34
CA VAL A 175 -5.55 13.20 10.89
C VAL A 175 -5.82 11.87 10.19
N GLU A 176 -6.69 11.87 9.19
CA GLU A 176 -7.24 10.68 8.53
C GLU A 176 -6.15 9.70 8.04
N ASP A 177 -5.02 10.21 7.57
CA ASP A 177 -3.95 9.39 6.97
C ASP A 177 -2.83 9.01 7.97
N LEU A 178 -2.91 9.41 9.23
CA LEU A 178 -1.90 9.08 10.23
C LEU A 178 -2.16 7.72 10.90
N THR A 179 -2.20 6.67 10.08
CA THR A 179 -2.19 5.29 10.55
C THR A 179 -0.78 4.91 11.01
N HIS A 180 -0.68 4.24 12.15
CA HIS A 180 0.58 3.71 12.66
C HIS A 180 0.60 2.20 12.60
N GLY A 181 1.75 1.63 12.29
CA GLY A 181 2.03 0.23 12.50
C GLY A 181 2.79 0.03 13.81
N PHE A 182 2.76 -1.17 14.33
CA PHE A 182 3.58 -1.55 15.47
C PHE A 182 4.08 -2.98 15.30
N ALA A 183 5.38 -3.16 15.31
CA ALA A 183 5.98 -4.47 15.17
C ALA A 183 7.06 -4.75 16.22
N ILE A 184 7.10 -6.00 16.68
CA ILE A 184 8.22 -6.63 17.39
C ILE A 184 8.49 -7.96 16.68
N PRO A 185 9.33 -8.00 15.63
CA PRO A 185 9.46 -9.18 14.75
C PRO A 185 9.84 -10.47 15.48
N LYS A 186 10.68 -10.39 16.51
CA LYS A 186 11.12 -11.57 17.30
C LYS A 186 9.98 -12.28 18.02
N TYR A 187 8.88 -11.59 18.28
CA TYR A 187 7.67 -12.13 18.90
C TYR A 187 6.51 -12.29 17.93
N ASN A 188 6.75 -12.11 16.62
CA ASN A 188 5.72 -12.15 15.58
C ASN A 188 4.55 -11.20 15.85
N VAL A 189 4.87 -10.07 16.50
CA VAL A 189 3.90 -8.98 16.71
C VAL A 189 3.98 -8.04 15.53
N ASN A 190 2.88 -7.88 14.83
CA ASN A 190 2.72 -6.89 13.76
C ASN A 190 1.25 -6.56 13.57
N PHE A 191 0.86 -5.32 13.75
CA PHE A 191 -0.50 -4.85 13.54
C PHE A 191 -0.52 -3.34 13.26
N ILE A 192 -1.62 -2.87 12.71
CA ILE A 192 -1.84 -1.44 12.41
C ILE A 192 -2.92 -0.89 13.33
N VAL A 193 -2.79 0.41 13.67
CA VAL A 193 -3.73 1.17 14.48
C VAL A 193 -4.05 2.46 13.75
N ASN A 194 -5.31 2.61 13.36
CA ASN A 194 -5.76 3.79 12.64
C ASN A 194 -5.92 4.99 13.58
N PRO A 195 -6.07 6.21 13.05
CA PRO A 195 -6.33 7.38 13.88
C PRO A 195 -7.50 7.17 14.85
N GLN A 196 -7.32 7.52 16.12
CA GLN A 196 -8.30 7.36 17.20
C GLN A 196 -8.74 5.92 17.46
N GLU A 197 -7.95 4.93 17.05
CA GLU A 197 -8.18 3.50 17.31
C GLU A 197 -7.28 3.00 18.44
N THR A 198 -7.75 1.95 19.14
CA THR A 198 -6.95 1.22 20.13
C THR A 198 -6.98 -0.27 19.78
N LYS A 199 -5.81 -0.88 19.74
CA LYS A 199 -5.66 -2.33 19.58
C LYS A 199 -4.77 -2.92 20.65
N SER A 200 -4.91 -4.23 20.85
CA SER A 200 -4.08 -4.97 21.79
C SER A 200 -3.58 -6.27 21.18
N VAL A 201 -2.43 -6.72 21.68
CA VAL A 201 -1.83 -8.00 21.32
C VAL A 201 -1.20 -8.60 22.58
N THR A 202 -1.31 -9.93 22.72
CA THR A 202 -0.68 -10.64 23.83
C THR A 202 0.36 -11.61 23.31
N PHE A 203 1.52 -11.66 23.97
CA PHE A 203 2.59 -12.60 23.69
C PHE A 203 3.34 -12.98 24.97
N LYS A 204 4.11 -14.05 24.90
CA LYS A 204 4.99 -14.46 26.02
C LYS A 204 6.41 -13.95 25.80
N ALA A 205 6.94 -13.21 26.76
CA ALA A 205 8.31 -12.74 26.74
C ALA A 205 9.26 -13.87 27.19
N ASP A 206 9.61 -14.78 26.28
CA ASP A 206 10.37 -16.01 26.57
C ASP A 206 11.84 -15.92 26.17
N LYS A 207 12.27 -14.83 25.54
CA LYS A 207 13.64 -14.65 25.04
C LYS A 207 14.29 -13.42 25.70
N PRO A 208 15.45 -13.59 26.37
CA PRO A 208 16.19 -12.44 26.88
C PRO A 208 16.85 -11.66 25.73
N GLY A 209 16.96 -10.35 25.88
CA GLY A 209 17.60 -9.50 24.89
C GLY A 209 17.01 -8.10 24.82
N VAL A 210 17.54 -7.30 23.92
CA VAL A 210 16.99 -5.99 23.54
C VAL A 210 16.32 -6.13 22.16
N TYR A 211 15.10 -5.68 22.08
CA TYR A 211 14.29 -5.81 20.88
C TYR A 211 13.78 -4.45 20.45
N TRP A 212 13.90 -4.19 19.15
CA TRP A 212 13.29 -3.01 18.55
C TRP A 212 11.79 -3.19 18.38
N CYS A 213 11.05 -2.16 18.74
CA CYS A 213 9.68 -1.95 18.29
C CYS A 213 9.63 -0.68 17.45
N TYR A 214 8.93 -0.74 16.33
CA TYR A 214 8.92 0.35 15.35
C TYR A 214 7.59 0.43 14.60
N CYS A 215 7.36 1.60 14.01
CA CYS A 215 6.23 1.83 13.14
C CYS A 215 6.48 1.20 11.77
N THR A 216 5.55 0.37 11.29
CA THR A 216 5.62 -0.29 9.97
C THR A 216 4.94 0.50 8.85
N HIS A 217 4.34 1.64 9.17
CA HIS A 217 3.73 2.55 8.22
C HIS A 217 4.54 3.83 8.08
N PHE A 218 4.62 4.33 6.87
CA PHE A 218 5.21 5.65 6.62
C PHE A 218 4.23 6.74 7.03
N CYS A 219 4.18 7.02 8.32
CA CYS A 219 3.36 8.08 8.91
C CYS A 219 4.15 9.38 9.11
N HIS A 220 5.44 9.28 9.40
CA HIS A 220 6.35 10.41 9.57
C HIS A 220 7.80 9.93 9.50
N ALA A 221 8.69 10.71 8.87
CA ALA A 221 10.10 10.34 8.67
C ALA A 221 10.89 10.05 9.97
N LEU A 222 10.44 10.57 11.11
CA LEU A 222 11.09 10.37 12.41
C LEU A 222 10.39 9.32 13.28
N HIS A 223 9.38 8.63 12.76
CA HIS A 223 8.57 7.65 13.52
C HIS A 223 8.89 6.20 13.18
N MET A 224 9.88 5.96 12.35
CA MET A 224 10.34 4.59 12.00
C MET A 224 11.37 4.07 12.99
#